data_6340458c9e2c9a6b070fb48cc884ea8d
#
_entry.id   6340458c9e2c9a6b070fb48cc884ea8d
#
_cell.length_a   1.000
_cell.length_b   1.000
_cell.length_c   1.000
_cell.angle_alpha   90.00
_cell.angle_beta   90.00
_cell.angle_gamma   90.00
#
_symmetry.space_group_name_H-M   'P 1'
#
loop_
_entity.id
_entity.type
_entity.pdbx_description
1 polymer ?
#
loop_
_entity_poly.entity_id
_entity_poly.type
_entity_poly.pdbx_seq_one_letter_code
_entity_poly.pdbx_strand_id
1 'polypeptide(L)'
;MIIYFADRAMNILGSASTGLPKGLMITNDKKTEEISEGVAIFECNLDYDFVNLDEDEEQEVDVKKLAAVGNFILKHGADSSEAEVYTIIDSTIDPIKKDASIYAEDAGLDLLNEVVGAYAADKAYNIVYYINKFAYDSGFEIGINEVSNLTRKLSWDGEDTATKRLLSVATQFDNAEIGFGFKVENMAVTGKYINVYKMRGNDSGVTLTVGKEVSGFQIKSSIADLATAYSCTGGTPEGSENPITLNGYKYDDGDFYVEGSYVKSRKALEKWSRYQIKTEKNKNDVGHIVKSFTYDTTSKSELCNRAVSSLKKICDEAVTYEVELL
;
A
#
# COMPACT_ATOMS: atom_id res chain seq x y z
N MET A 1 19.79 1.36 -16.63
CA MET A 1 19.22 0.35 -15.70
C MET A 1 19.63 -1.04 -16.17
N ILE A 2 19.92 -1.96 -15.24
CA ILE A 2 20.14 -3.39 -15.53
C ILE A 2 19.15 -4.18 -14.69
N ILE A 3 18.51 -5.17 -15.30
CA ILE A 3 17.69 -6.16 -14.61
C ILE A 3 18.25 -7.56 -14.84
N TYR A 4 18.01 -8.46 -13.88
CA TYR A 4 18.37 -9.86 -13.99
C TYR A 4 17.11 -10.71 -13.95
N PHE A 5 17.06 -11.76 -14.75
CA PHE A 5 15.99 -12.76 -14.74
C PHE A 5 16.44 -13.97 -13.93
N ALA A 6 15.57 -14.47 -13.07
CA ALA A 6 15.82 -15.66 -12.27
C ALA A 6 14.66 -16.65 -12.38
N ASP A 7 14.95 -17.94 -12.23
CA ASP A 7 13.94 -18.98 -12.14
C ASP A 7 13.27 -19.02 -10.76
N ARG A 8 12.31 -19.91 -10.55
CA ARG A 8 11.62 -20.08 -9.26
C ARG A 8 12.53 -20.53 -8.11
N ALA A 9 13.72 -21.05 -8.41
CA ALA A 9 14.75 -21.38 -7.42
C ALA A 9 15.75 -20.23 -7.22
N MET A 10 15.48 -19.05 -7.78
CA MET A 10 16.34 -17.85 -7.75
C MET A 10 17.70 -18.04 -8.44
N ASN A 11 17.83 -19.01 -9.37
CA ASN A 11 19.02 -19.09 -10.22
C ASN A 11 18.93 -18.04 -11.31
N ILE A 12 20.00 -17.26 -11.52
CA ILE A 12 20.05 -16.26 -12.57
C ILE A 12 20.12 -16.93 -13.94
N LEU A 13 19.19 -16.54 -14.81
CA LEU A 13 19.05 -17.05 -16.17
C LEU A 13 19.70 -16.14 -17.21
N GLY A 14 19.77 -14.84 -16.93
CA GLY A 14 20.33 -13.82 -17.82
C GLY A 14 20.00 -12.41 -17.35
N SER A 15 20.33 -11.42 -18.17
CA SER A 15 20.11 -10.01 -17.86
C SER A 15 19.67 -9.22 -19.09
N ALA A 16 19.03 -8.08 -18.85
CA ALA A 16 18.70 -7.07 -19.85
C ALA A 16 19.06 -5.68 -19.33
N SER A 17 19.28 -4.73 -20.23
CA SER A 17 19.60 -3.36 -19.83
C SER A 17 19.04 -2.30 -20.78
N THR A 18 18.95 -1.05 -20.30
CA THR A 18 18.50 0.09 -21.11
C THR A 18 19.59 0.68 -22.02
N GLY A 19 20.82 0.15 -22.01
CA GLY A 19 21.91 0.81 -22.71
C GLY A 19 23.13 -0.02 -23.06
N LEU A 20 23.02 -1.36 -23.14
CA LEU A 20 24.13 -2.20 -23.63
C LEU A 20 24.00 -2.41 -25.14
N PRO A 21 24.96 -1.93 -25.96
CA PRO A 21 25.04 -2.32 -27.36
C PRO A 21 25.27 -3.85 -27.45
N LYS A 22 24.54 -4.54 -28.28
CA LYS A 22 24.63 -6.01 -28.48
C LYS A 22 24.06 -6.88 -27.31
N GLY A 23 23.28 -6.32 -26.39
CA GLY A 23 22.61 -7.07 -25.34
C GLY A 23 21.10 -7.03 -25.51
N LEU A 24 20.39 -7.81 -24.68
CA LEU A 24 18.95 -7.72 -24.58
C LEU A 24 18.58 -6.33 -24.05
N MET A 25 17.81 -5.57 -24.85
CA MET A 25 17.52 -4.17 -24.56
C MET A 25 16.15 -4.01 -23.90
N ILE A 26 16.12 -3.24 -22.82
CA ILE A 26 14.88 -2.84 -22.15
C ILE A 26 14.40 -1.53 -22.78
N THR A 27 13.13 -1.51 -23.16
CA THR A 27 12.43 -0.30 -23.63
C THR A 27 11.09 -0.16 -22.92
N ASN A 28 10.54 1.05 -22.90
CA ASN A 28 9.24 1.37 -22.31
C ASN A 28 9.09 0.88 -20.85
N ASP A 29 10.18 0.92 -20.08
CA ASP A 29 10.13 0.52 -18.69
C ASP A 29 9.30 1.50 -17.86
N LYS A 30 8.41 0.95 -17.05
CA LYS A 30 7.53 1.70 -16.16
C LYS A 30 7.41 0.97 -14.82
N LYS A 31 7.62 1.70 -13.74
CA LYS A 31 7.28 1.27 -12.39
C LYS A 31 6.04 2.03 -11.92
N THR A 32 5.04 1.29 -11.47
CA THR A 32 3.87 1.84 -10.78
C THR A 32 3.88 1.34 -9.34
N GLU A 33 3.72 2.23 -8.39
CA GLU A 33 3.72 1.89 -6.98
C GLU A 33 2.51 2.54 -6.31
N GLU A 34 1.69 1.71 -5.63
CA GLU A 34 0.53 2.15 -4.90
C GLU A 34 0.69 1.80 -3.42
N ILE A 35 0.87 2.82 -2.59
CA ILE A 35 1.18 2.67 -1.17
C ILE A 35 0.01 2.02 -0.42
N SER A 36 -1.23 2.35 -0.78
CA SER A 36 -2.45 1.81 -0.15
C SER A 36 -2.63 0.31 -0.34
N GLU A 37 -2.11 -0.23 -1.45
CA GLU A 37 -2.21 -1.65 -1.78
C GLU A 37 -0.92 -2.41 -1.45
N GLY A 38 0.16 -1.70 -1.14
CA GLY A 38 1.47 -2.29 -0.89
C GLY A 38 2.08 -2.97 -2.11
N VAL A 39 1.56 -2.67 -3.31
CA VAL A 39 1.91 -3.31 -4.57
C VAL A 39 2.83 -2.40 -5.38
N ALA A 40 3.92 -2.98 -5.88
CA ALA A 40 4.69 -2.39 -6.96
C ALA A 40 4.51 -3.24 -8.23
N ILE A 41 4.27 -2.58 -9.35
CA ILE A 41 4.16 -3.18 -10.67
C ILE A 41 5.35 -2.71 -11.50
N PHE A 42 5.96 -3.63 -12.23
CA PHE A 42 7.01 -3.34 -13.19
C PHE A 42 6.62 -3.85 -14.58
N GLU A 43 6.55 -2.95 -15.53
CA GLU A 43 6.24 -3.23 -16.93
C GLU A 43 7.46 -2.86 -17.78
N CYS A 44 7.79 -3.67 -18.76
CA CYS A 44 8.82 -3.33 -19.74
C CYS A 44 8.65 -4.12 -21.03
N ASN A 45 9.29 -3.62 -22.10
CA ASN A 45 9.48 -4.37 -23.33
C ASN A 45 10.95 -4.81 -23.41
N LEU A 46 11.17 -6.00 -23.96
CA LEU A 46 12.48 -6.52 -24.31
C LEU A 46 12.60 -6.50 -25.83
N ASP A 47 13.58 -5.78 -26.33
CA ASP A 47 13.94 -5.79 -27.73
C ASP A 47 15.22 -6.63 -27.92
N TYR A 48 15.15 -7.66 -28.74
CA TYR A 48 16.23 -8.59 -28.99
C TYR A 48 16.64 -8.66 -30.46
N ASP A 49 16.16 -7.73 -31.28
CA ASP A 49 16.59 -7.63 -32.68
C ASP A 49 18.07 -7.24 -32.83
N PHE A 50 18.62 -6.56 -31.82
CA PHE A 50 20.01 -6.11 -31.76
C PHE A 50 20.99 -7.15 -31.19
N VAL A 51 20.53 -8.31 -30.79
CA VAL A 51 21.41 -9.43 -30.42
C VAL A 51 22.01 -10.04 -31.71
N ASN A 52 22.76 -9.23 -32.43
CA ASN A 52 23.55 -9.72 -33.55
C ASN A 52 24.81 -10.38 -33.01
N LEU A 53 24.78 -11.64 -33.05
CA LEU A 53 25.86 -12.53 -32.83
C LEU A 53 26.89 -12.34 -33.94
N ASP A 54 28.14 -12.14 -33.59
CA ASP A 54 29.23 -12.44 -34.50
C ASP A 54 29.08 -13.92 -34.90
N GLU A 55 29.26 -14.26 -36.15
CA GLU A 55 28.93 -15.56 -36.76
C GLU A 55 29.57 -16.79 -36.07
N ASP A 56 30.43 -16.58 -35.06
CA ASP A 56 31.19 -17.63 -34.38
C ASP A 56 30.68 -17.94 -32.91
N GLU A 57 29.71 -17.22 -32.36
CA GLU A 57 29.16 -17.49 -31.02
C GLU A 57 27.62 -17.52 -31.03
N GLU A 58 27.06 -18.71 -31.30
CA GLU A 58 25.63 -19.00 -31.13
C GLU A 58 25.22 -19.07 -29.64
N GLN A 59 25.23 -17.97 -28.93
CA GLN A 59 24.43 -17.84 -27.70
C GLN A 59 23.15 -17.09 -28.03
N GLU A 60 22.21 -17.79 -28.63
CA GLU A 60 20.85 -17.32 -28.79
C GLU A 60 20.29 -17.07 -27.38
N VAL A 61 20.07 -15.79 -27.02
CA VAL A 61 19.42 -15.45 -25.77
C VAL A 61 17.98 -15.96 -25.82
N ASP A 62 17.70 -17.03 -25.10
CA ASP A 62 16.37 -17.61 -25.06
C ASP A 62 15.42 -16.67 -24.27
N VAL A 63 14.92 -15.64 -24.96
CA VAL A 63 13.98 -14.67 -24.42
C VAL A 63 12.73 -15.36 -23.86
N LYS A 64 12.29 -16.47 -24.47
CA LYS A 64 11.18 -17.26 -23.97
C LYS A 64 11.47 -17.86 -22.60
N LYS A 65 12.71 -18.29 -22.36
CA LYS A 65 13.13 -18.79 -21.06
C LYS A 65 13.25 -17.66 -20.04
N LEU A 66 13.77 -16.49 -20.42
CA LEU A 66 13.91 -15.35 -19.52
C LEU A 66 12.56 -14.77 -19.12
N ALA A 67 11.70 -14.49 -20.11
CA ALA A 67 10.38 -13.88 -19.91
C ALA A 67 9.28 -14.90 -19.55
N ALA A 68 9.64 -16.11 -19.13
CA ALA A 68 8.64 -17.10 -18.75
C ALA A 68 7.83 -16.64 -17.52
N VAL A 69 6.51 -16.81 -17.60
CA VAL A 69 5.60 -16.54 -16.49
C VAL A 69 6.01 -17.35 -15.26
N GLY A 70 6.02 -16.71 -14.10
CA GLY A 70 6.49 -17.28 -12.84
C GLY A 70 7.98 -17.07 -12.57
N ASN A 71 8.79 -16.64 -13.54
CA ASN A 71 10.16 -16.21 -13.28
C ASN A 71 10.17 -14.87 -12.51
N PHE A 72 11.33 -14.55 -11.95
CA PHE A 72 11.56 -13.29 -11.24
C PHE A 72 12.40 -12.31 -12.05
N ILE A 73 12.12 -11.04 -11.86
CA ILE A 73 12.96 -9.92 -12.28
C ILE A 73 13.58 -9.32 -11.02
N LEU A 74 14.91 -9.25 -10.96
CA LEU A 74 15.67 -8.58 -9.91
C LEU A 74 16.21 -7.27 -10.46
N LYS A 75 15.85 -6.16 -9.80
CA LYS A 75 16.29 -4.82 -10.15
C LYS A 75 17.06 -4.24 -8.98
N HIS A 76 18.35 -4.01 -9.15
CA HIS A 76 19.18 -3.34 -8.12
C HIS A 76 19.10 -1.83 -8.23
N GLY A 77 18.96 -1.15 -7.11
CA GLY A 77 19.30 0.25 -6.99
C GLY A 77 20.81 0.47 -7.10
N ALA A 78 21.24 1.67 -7.52
CA ALA A 78 22.65 1.96 -7.80
C ALA A 78 23.57 1.79 -6.56
N ASP A 79 23.04 1.89 -5.33
CA ASP A 79 23.81 1.93 -4.09
C ASP A 79 23.29 1.02 -2.96
N SER A 80 22.38 0.07 -3.22
CA SER A 80 21.80 -0.73 -2.16
C SER A 80 22.09 -2.22 -2.30
N SER A 81 22.34 -2.89 -1.16
CA SER A 81 22.36 -4.35 -1.05
C SER A 81 20.94 -4.95 -1.16
N GLU A 82 19.92 -4.12 -1.19
CA GLU A 82 18.54 -4.51 -1.39
C GLU A 82 18.17 -4.42 -2.87
N ALA A 83 17.47 -5.42 -3.36
CA ALA A 83 16.91 -5.46 -4.70
C ALA A 83 15.38 -5.37 -4.65
N GLU A 84 14.81 -4.71 -5.65
CA GLU A 84 13.40 -4.89 -5.97
C GLU A 84 13.26 -6.21 -6.72
N VAL A 85 12.34 -7.07 -6.30
CA VAL A 85 12.09 -8.36 -6.93
C VAL A 85 10.64 -8.43 -7.36
N TYR A 86 10.42 -8.74 -8.62
CA TYR A 86 9.09 -8.85 -9.23
C TYR A 86 8.89 -10.25 -9.79
N THR A 87 7.68 -10.79 -9.66
CA THR A 87 7.25 -12.04 -10.32
C THR A 87 6.63 -11.69 -11.66
N ILE A 88 7.07 -12.32 -12.75
CA ILE A 88 6.47 -12.19 -14.06
C ILE A 88 5.09 -12.86 -14.04
N ILE A 89 4.04 -12.06 -14.13
CA ILE A 89 2.65 -12.52 -14.12
C ILE A 89 2.15 -12.77 -15.53
N ASP A 90 2.54 -11.90 -16.47
CA ASP A 90 2.15 -12.01 -17.87
C ASP A 90 3.33 -11.64 -18.79
N SER A 91 3.42 -12.33 -19.91
CA SER A 91 4.39 -12.02 -20.95
C SER A 91 3.84 -12.36 -22.34
N THR A 92 4.10 -11.48 -23.29
CA THR A 92 3.77 -11.68 -24.69
C THR A 92 5.04 -11.59 -25.50
N ILE A 93 5.34 -12.60 -26.31
CA ILE A 93 6.55 -12.68 -27.13
C ILE A 93 6.16 -12.70 -28.59
N ASP A 94 6.65 -11.74 -29.38
CA ASP A 94 6.51 -11.71 -30.85
C ASP A 94 7.84 -12.09 -31.51
N PRO A 95 7.97 -13.34 -31.97
CA PRO A 95 9.23 -13.80 -32.59
C PRO A 95 9.48 -13.21 -33.97
N ILE A 96 8.46 -12.60 -34.58
CA ILE A 96 8.60 -11.94 -35.89
C ILE A 96 9.19 -10.55 -35.74
N LYS A 97 8.64 -9.79 -34.78
CA LYS A 97 9.13 -8.45 -34.46
C LYS A 97 10.35 -8.47 -33.54
N LYS A 98 10.68 -9.64 -32.99
CA LYS A 98 11.75 -9.84 -32.00
C LYS A 98 11.60 -8.91 -30.77
N ASP A 99 10.40 -8.80 -30.30
CA ASP A 99 10.07 -8.08 -29.07
C ASP A 99 9.32 -9.00 -28.07
N ALA A 100 9.38 -8.62 -26.80
CA ALA A 100 8.56 -9.21 -25.76
C ALA A 100 8.07 -8.12 -24.82
N SER A 101 6.80 -8.17 -24.42
CA SER A 101 6.26 -7.34 -23.36
C SER A 101 6.10 -8.15 -22.08
N ILE A 102 6.44 -7.54 -20.95
CA ILE A 102 6.41 -8.17 -19.64
C ILE A 102 5.59 -7.30 -18.70
N TYR A 103 4.69 -7.95 -17.95
CA TYR A 103 4.00 -7.41 -16.80
C TYR A 103 4.41 -8.23 -15.57
N ALA A 104 4.96 -7.56 -14.56
CA ALA A 104 5.44 -8.20 -13.34
C ALA A 104 4.98 -7.45 -12.09
N GLU A 105 4.64 -8.18 -11.03
CA GLU A 105 4.20 -7.65 -9.75
C GLU A 105 5.23 -7.93 -8.66
N ASP A 106 5.20 -7.15 -7.58
CA ASP A 106 6.06 -7.34 -6.41
C ASP A 106 6.03 -8.80 -5.94
N ALA A 107 7.21 -9.42 -5.87
CA ALA A 107 7.34 -10.83 -5.51
C ALA A 107 6.89 -11.14 -4.07
N GLY A 108 6.77 -10.13 -3.23
CA GLY A 108 6.17 -10.25 -1.90
C GLY A 108 4.70 -10.68 -1.97
N LEU A 109 3.96 -10.19 -2.96
CA LEU A 109 2.54 -10.55 -3.17
C LEU A 109 2.37 -12.00 -3.62
N ASP A 110 3.16 -12.44 -4.59
CA ASP A 110 3.14 -13.83 -5.07
C ASP A 110 3.43 -14.82 -3.94
N LEU A 111 4.45 -14.51 -3.12
CA LEU A 111 4.90 -15.36 -2.02
C LEU A 111 3.96 -15.37 -0.80
N LEU A 112 3.08 -14.37 -0.66
CA LEU A 112 2.12 -14.24 0.45
C LEU A 112 0.67 -14.47 0.01
N ASN A 113 0.43 -14.97 -1.19
CA ASN A 113 -0.93 -15.12 -1.72
C ASN A 113 -1.61 -16.41 -1.21
N GLU A 114 -1.58 -16.63 0.10
CA GLU A 114 -2.26 -17.73 0.77
C GLU A 114 -3.55 -17.25 1.44
N VAL A 115 -4.51 -18.16 1.61
CA VAL A 115 -5.77 -17.86 2.30
C VAL A 115 -5.60 -18.02 3.81
N VAL A 116 -5.96 -16.99 4.55
CA VAL A 116 -5.99 -16.99 6.01
C VAL A 116 -7.43 -16.86 6.50
N GLY A 117 -7.80 -17.71 7.45
CA GLY A 117 -9.14 -17.76 8.00
C GLY A 117 -9.48 -16.65 9.00
N ALA A 118 -10.67 -16.74 9.57
CA ALA A 118 -11.10 -15.88 10.67
C ALA A 118 -10.14 -16.00 11.86
N TYR A 119 -9.94 -14.89 12.57
CA TYR A 119 -9.08 -14.85 13.74
C TYR A 119 -9.52 -13.77 14.73
N ALA A 120 -9.51 -14.10 16.01
CA ALA A 120 -9.72 -13.14 17.09
C ALA A 120 -8.59 -13.27 18.12
N ALA A 121 -7.92 -12.16 18.40
CA ALA A 121 -6.87 -12.11 19.41
C ALA A 121 -7.48 -12.20 20.82
N ASP A 122 -6.88 -12.98 21.72
CA ASP A 122 -7.25 -13.07 23.14
C ASP A 122 -6.88 -11.79 23.91
N LYS A 123 -5.76 -11.16 23.52
CA LYS A 123 -5.22 -9.92 24.11
C LYS A 123 -4.61 -9.00 23.05
N ALA A 124 -4.14 -7.84 23.47
CA ALA A 124 -3.40 -6.95 22.58
C ALA A 124 -1.97 -7.48 22.32
N TYR A 125 -1.59 -7.54 21.05
CA TYR A 125 -0.28 -7.95 20.57
C TYR A 125 0.36 -6.84 19.74
N ASN A 126 1.69 -6.89 19.58
CA ASN A 126 2.43 -6.03 18.67
C ASN A 126 2.24 -6.49 17.21
N ILE A 127 2.67 -5.65 16.26
CA ILE A 127 2.50 -5.93 14.83
C ILE A 127 3.26 -7.20 14.40
N VAL A 128 4.44 -7.46 14.95
CA VAL A 128 5.27 -8.62 14.62
C VAL A 128 4.54 -9.94 14.89
N TYR A 129 3.76 -10.00 15.98
CA TYR A 129 2.94 -11.17 16.28
C TYR A 129 1.95 -11.48 15.15
N TYR A 130 1.25 -10.46 14.65
CA TYR A 130 0.26 -10.63 13.58
C TYR A 130 0.93 -10.97 12.25
N ILE A 131 2.05 -10.33 11.92
CA ILE A 131 2.80 -10.64 10.70
C ILE A 131 3.27 -12.10 10.73
N ASN A 132 3.93 -12.54 11.80
CA ASN A 132 4.39 -13.91 11.94
C ASN A 132 3.25 -14.93 11.92
N LYS A 133 2.07 -14.54 12.41
CA LYS A 133 0.91 -15.43 12.38
C LYS A 133 0.35 -15.63 10.98
N PHE A 134 0.30 -14.59 10.16
CA PHE A 134 -0.35 -14.63 8.86
C PHE A 134 0.62 -14.90 7.69
N ALA A 135 1.92 -14.74 7.92
CA ALA A 135 2.96 -15.00 6.93
C ALA A 135 3.95 -16.09 7.38
N TYR A 136 3.53 -17.00 8.26
CA TYR A 136 4.43 -17.88 9.01
C TYR A 136 5.28 -18.82 8.14
N ASP A 137 4.79 -19.35 7.06
CA ASP A 137 5.54 -20.26 6.16
C ASP A 137 6.10 -19.58 4.90
N SER A 138 5.97 -18.27 4.79
CA SER A 138 6.41 -17.52 3.60
C SER A 138 7.93 -17.41 3.45
N GLY A 139 8.68 -17.66 4.53
CA GLY A 139 10.12 -17.44 4.60
C GLY A 139 10.53 -15.96 4.68
N PHE A 140 9.58 -15.05 4.93
CA PHE A 140 9.87 -13.66 5.22
C PHE A 140 10.23 -13.47 6.69
N GLU A 141 11.25 -12.64 6.92
CA GLU A 141 11.63 -12.14 8.24
C GLU A 141 11.13 -10.71 8.44
N ILE A 142 11.08 -10.25 9.68
CA ILE A 142 10.79 -8.84 9.96
C ILE A 142 12.05 -8.02 9.77
N GLY A 143 12.03 -7.08 8.84
CA GLY A 143 13.08 -6.10 8.63
C GLY A 143 12.87 -4.84 9.49
N ILE A 144 12.65 -3.70 8.85
CA ILE A 144 12.35 -2.43 9.51
C ILE A 144 11.00 -2.51 10.22
N ASN A 145 10.92 -2.02 11.47
CA ASN A 145 9.66 -1.93 12.20
C ASN A 145 9.62 -0.62 13.01
N GLU A 146 8.99 0.40 12.44
CA GLU A 146 8.87 1.72 13.06
C GLU A 146 7.70 1.86 14.04
N VAL A 147 6.83 0.84 14.14
CA VAL A 147 5.66 0.81 15.04
C VAL A 147 5.78 -0.24 16.13
N SER A 148 7.01 -0.64 16.45
CA SER A 148 7.33 -1.72 17.41
C SER A 148 6.77 -1.52 18.82
N ASN A 149 6.52 -0.27 19.22
CA ASN A 149 5.99 0.12 20.53
C ASN A 149 4.45 0.06 20.61
N LEU A 150 3.76 -0.18 19.50
CA LEU A 150 2.30 -0.24 19.47
C LEU A 150 1.80 -1.67 19.70
N THR A 151 0.65 -1.78 20.38
CA THR A 151 -0.07 -3.05 20.53
C THR A 151 -1.54 -2.85 20.21
N ARG A 152 -2.19 -3.85 19.61
CA ARG A 152 -3.61 -3.85 19.25
C ARG A 152 -4.22 -5.22 19.53
N LYS A 153 -5.50 -5.23 19.91
CA LYS A 153 -6.32 -6.45 19.97
C LYS A 153 -7.18 -6.47 18.71
N LEU A 154 -6.88 -7.34 17.76
CA LEU A 154 -7.50 -7.36 16.45
C LEU A 154 -8.31 -8.64 16.23
N SER A 155 -9.37 -8.53 15.44
CA SER A 155 -10.20 -9.65 15.02
C SER A 155 -10.68 -9.48 13.59
N TRP A 156 -10.88 -10.60 12.92
CA TRP A 156 -11.45 -10.70 11.57
C TRP A 156 -12.37 -11.92 11.51
N ASP A 157 -13.59 -11.72 11.04
CA ASP A 157 -14.63 -12.75 11.02
C ASP A 157 -14.61 -13.61 9.76
N GLY A 158 -13.91 -13.18 8.71
CA GLY A 158 -13.87 -13.82 7.40
C GLY A 158 -12.50 -14.31 6.96
N GLU A 159 -12.50 -15.04 5.86
CA GLU A 159 -11.29 -15.42 5.12
C GLU A 159 -10.80 -14.27 4.24
N ASP A 160 -9.49 -14.20 4.03
CA ASP A 160 -8.85 -13.28 3.10
C ASP A 160 -7.48 -13.82 2.67
N THR A 161 -6.83 -13.17 1.71
CA THR A 161 -5.42 -13.48 1.40
C THR A 161 -4.50 -12.99 2.53
N ALA A 162 -3.38 -13.65 2.71
CA ALA A 162 -2.39 -13.24 3.71
C ALA A 162 -1.93 -11.79 3.47
N THR A 163 -1.70 -11.40 2.22
CA THR A 163 -1.32 -10.02 1.86
C THR A 163 -2.37 -9.00 2.31
N LYS A 164 -3.64 -9.19 1.94
CA LYS A 164 -4.72 -8.28 2.38
C LYS A 164 -4.86 -8.26 3.89
N ARG A 165 -4.68 -9.41 4.55
CA ARG A 165 -4.70 -9.50 6.01
C ARG A 165 -3.55 -8.69 6.62
N LEU A 166 -2.34 -8.76 6.06
CA LEU A 166 -1.18 -7.97 6.53
C LEU A 166 -1.39 -6.46 6.32
N LEU A 167 -1.95 -6.06 5.18
CA LEU A 167 -2.32 -4.65 4.93
C LEU A 167 -3.39 -4.16 5.93
N SER A 168 -4.39 -5.01 6.21
CA SER A 168 -5.39 -4.72 7.25
C SER A 168 -4.76 -4.58 8.64
N VAL A 169 -3.80 -5.44 8.99
CA VAL A 169 -3.02 -5.32 10.24
C VAL A 169 -2.31 -3.97 10.29
N ALA A 170 -1.56 -3.61 9.25
CA ALA A 170 -0.81 -2.36 9.20
C ALA A 170 -1.71 -1.13 9.36
N THR A 171 -2.87 -1.12 8.70
CA THR A 171 -3.88 -0.07 8.85
C THR A 171 -4.32 0.12 10.30
N GLN A 172 -4.43 -0.96 11.09
CA GLN A 172 -4.80 -0.89 12.51
C GLN A 172 -3.65 -0.39 13.41
N PHE A 173 -2.41 -0.39 12.92
CA PHE A 173 -1.23 0.14 13.61
C PHE A 173 -0.90 1.57 13.13
N ASP A 174 -1.87 2.48 13.31
CA ASP A 174 -1.79 3.91 12.98
C ASP A 174 -1.57 4.19 11.49
N ASN A 175 -2.16 3.34 10.62
CA ASN A 175 -2.00 3.35 9.17
C ASN A 175 -0.54 3.17 8.74
N ALA A 176 0.18 2.30 9.43
CA ALA A 176 1.50 1.89 8.99
C ALA A 176 1.45 1.29 7.56
N GLU A 177 2.54 1.42 6.85
CA GLU A 177 2.68 0.98 5.46
C GLU A 177 3.64 -0.21 5.40
N ILE A 178 3.26 -1.24 4.65
CA ILE A 178 4.09 -2.43 4.44
C ILE A 178 4.89 -2.29 3.14
N GLY A 179 6.13 -2.74 3.18
CA GLY A 179 6.96 -2.94 2.00
C GLY A 179 7.71 -4.26 2.09
N PHE A 180 8.02 -4.84 0.94
CA PHE A 180 8.83 -6.04 0.85
C PHE A 180 10.26 -5.65 0.47
N GLY A 181 11.24 -6.32 1.08
CA GLY A 181 12.66 -6.14 0.80
C GLY A 181 13.33 -7.47 0.52
N PHE A 182 14.26 -7.49 -0.41
CA PHE A 182 15.04 -8.67 -0.76
C PHE A 182 16.52 -8.32 -0.69
N LYS A 183 17.25 -9.08 0.10
CA LYS A 183 18.71 -8.97 0.15
C LYS A 183 19.32 -9.85 -0.93
N VAL A 184 20.17 -9.28 -1.77
CA VAL A 184 20.87 -10.01 -2.82
C VAL A 184 22.37 -9.90 -2.63
N GLU A 185 23.05 -11.03 -2.51
CA GLU A 185 24.49 -11.14 -2.39
C GLU A 185 25.01 -12.17 -3.42
N ASN A 186 26.08 -11.82 -4.14
CA ASN A 186 26.66 -12.70 -5.15
C ASN A 186 25.65 -13.25 -6.17
N MET A 187 24.71 -12.42 -6.61
CA MET A 187 23.65 -12.78 -7.56
C MET A 187 22.64 -13.82 -7.00
N ALA A 188 22.56 -14.00 -5.71
CA ALA A 188 21.58 -14.86 -5.04
C ALA A 188 20.75 -14.06 -4.04
N VAL A 189 19.45 -14.37 -3.93
CA VAL A 189 18.60 -13.82 -2.86
C VAL A 189 18.95 -14.52 -1.55
N THR A 190 19.50 -13.78 -0.60
CA THR A 190 19.96 -14.29 0.70
C THR A 190 19.03 -13.96 1.86
N GLY A 191 18.05 -13.08 1.65
CA GLY A 191 17.05 -12.73 2.66
C GLY A 191 15.81 -12.11 2.05
N LYS A 192 14.66 -12.33 2.71
CA LYS A 192 13.36 -11.75 2.35
C LYS A 192 12.77 -11.08 3.59
N TYR A 193 12.35 -9.84 3.47
CA TYR A 193 11.93 -9.03 4.61
C TYR A 193 10.56 -8.39 4.39
N ILE A 194 9.74 -8.38 5.45
CA ILE A 194 8.57 -7.53 5.56
C ILE A 194 8.97 -6.32 6.40
N ASN A 195 8.94 -5.15 5.78
CA ASN A 195 9.24 -3.88 6.41
C ASN A 195 7.94 -3.15 6.78
N VAL A 196 7.91 -2.54 7.94
CA VAL A 196 6.76 -1.79 8.45
C VAL A 196 7.20 -0.36 8.76
N TYR A 197 6.66 0.57 8.00
CA TYR A 197 6.96 2.00 8.10
C TYR A 197 5.78 2.76 8.69
N LYS A 198 6.04 3.84 9.41
CA LYS A 198 4.99 4.83 9.72
C LYS A 198 4.56 5.58 8.45
N MET A 199 5.50 5.82 7.57
CA MET A 199 5.32 6.41 6.25
C MET A 199 6.51 5.99 5.39
N ARG A 200 6.25 5.43 4.21
CA ARG A 200 7.30 5.05 3.25
C ARG A 200 7.87 6.28 2.56
N GLY A 201 9.15 6.20 2.24
CA GLY A 201 9.87 7.26 1.57
C GLY A 201 10.50 8.28 2.52
N ASN A 202 11.38 9.08 1.98
CA ASN A 202 12.08 10.15 2.67
C ASN A 202 11.99 11.43 1.86
N ASP A 203 11.97 12.57 2.53
CA ASP A 203 12.23 13.84 1.87
C ASP A 203 13.70 13.88 1.44
N SER A 204 13.93 13.71 0.14
CA SER A 204 15.27 13.77 -0.46
C SER A 204 15.78 15.21 -0.66
N GLY A 205 14.95 16.21 -0.33
CA GLY A 205 15.25 17.63 -0.57
C GLY A 205 15.26 18.01 -2.06
N VAL A 206 14.80 17.11 -2.95
CA VAL A 206 14.69 17.43 -4.39
C VAL A 206 13.51 18.35 -4.61
N THR A 207 13.77 19.49 -5.26
CA THR A 207 12.72 20.42 -5.69
C THR A 207 12.40 20.19 -7.16
N LEU A 208 11.15 19.87 -7.45
CA LEU A 208 10.63 19.72 -8.81
C LEU A 208 10.03 21.03 -9.28
N THR A 209 10.42 21.50 -10.47
CA THR A 209 9.98 22.78 -11.05
C THR A 209 9.14 22.54 -12.29
N VAL A 210 7.96 23.15 -12.34
CA VAL A 210 7.10 23.08 -13.53
C VAL A 210 7.81 23.72 -14.73
N GLY A 211 7.82 22.97 -15.84
CA GLY A 211 8.51 23.40 -17.08
C GLY A 211 9.99 23.04 -17.14
N LYS A 212 10.54 22.36 -16.10
CA LYS A 212 11.87 21.74 -16.11
C LYS A 212 11.76 20.23 -15.89
N GLU A 213 11.55 19.81 -14.64
CA GLU A 213 11.43 18.40 -14.27
C GLU A 213 9.97 17.92 -14.35
N VAL A 214 8.99 18.84 -14.32
CA VAL A 214 7.56 18.55 -14.34
C VAL A 214 6.97 18.96 -15.69
N SER A 215 6.43 17.99 -16.44
CA SER A 215 5.74 18.20 -17.71
C SER A 215 4.24 18.43 -17.54
N GLY A 216 3.63 17.84 -16.52
CA GLY A 216 2.21 17.96 -16.21
C GLY A 216 1.94 18.06 -14.72
N PHE A 217 0.95 18.86 -14.34
CA PHE A 217 0.49 19.00 -12.97
C PHE A 217 -1.03 19.17 -12.94
N GLN A 218 -1.70 18.27 -12.25
CA GLN A 218 -3.14 18.31 -12.07
C GLN A 218 -3.51 18.27 -10.59
N ILE A 219 -4.52 19.03 -10.23
CA ILE A 219 -5.11 19.00 -8.88
C ILE A 219 -6.53 18.51 -9.03
N LYS A 220 -6.84 17.40 -8.36
CA LYS A 220 -8.20 16.83 -8.31
C LYS A 220 -8.75 17.02 -6.91
N SER A 221 -9.94 17.60 -6.79
CA SER A 221 -10.64 17.77 -5.52
C SER A 221 -11.95 17.01 -5.53
N SER A 222 -12.31 16.37 -4.42
CA SER A 222 -13.56 15.64 -4.26
C SER A 222 -14.12 15.80 -2.86
N ILE A 223 -15.45 15.92 -2.78
CA ILE A 223 -16.20 15.90 -1.52
C ILE A 223 -17.14 14.69 -1.43
N ALA A 224 -16.93 13.66 -2.25
CA ALA A 224 -17.79 12.47 -2.29
C ALA A 224 -17.90 11.77 -0.93
N ASP A 225 -16.81 11.74 -0.17
CA ASP A 225 -16.75 11.11 1.16
C ASP A 225 -16.85 12.09 2.32
N LEU A 226 -17.14 13.35 2.04
CA LEU A 226 -17.20 14.38 3.06
C LEU A 226 -18.17 14.02 4.19
N ALA A 227 -17.72 14.19 5.43
CA ALA A 227 -18.54 14.19 6.63
C ALA A 227 -18.01 15.21 7.64
N THR A 228 -18.88 15.91 8.32
CA THR A 228 -18.51 16.85 9.39
C THR A 228 -18.78 16.31 10.78
N ALA A 229 -19.44 15.15 10.85
CA ALA A 229 -19.71 14.42 12.08
C ALA A 229 -19.83 12.91 11.83
N TYR A 230 -19.49 12.12 12.83
CA TYR A 230 -19.76 10.69 12.90
C TYR A 230 -20.75 10.34 13.99
N SER A 231 -21.73 9.49 13.68
CA SER A 231 -22.53 8.75 14.66
C SER A 231 -21.76 7.50 15.05
N CYS A 232 -21.29 7.42 16.30
CA CYS A 232 -20.34 6.41 16.73
C CYS A 232 -21.00 5.27 17.49
N THR A 233 -20.69 4.03 17.05
CA THR A 233 -21.13 2.79 17.68
C THR A 233 -19.92 1.90 17.92
N GLY A 234 -19.77 1.36 19.13
CA GLY A 234 -18.71 0.44 19.50
C GLY A 234 -19.17 -1.02 19.51
N GLY A 235 -18.37 -1.88 20.12
CA GLY A 235 -18.71 -3.29 20.36
C GLY A 235 -19.73 -3.44 21.50
N THR A 236 -20.29 -4.65 21.60
CA THR A 236 -21.24 -5.00 22.68
C THR A 236 -20.46 -5.61 23.86
N PRO A 237 -20.49 -4.99 25.05
CA PRO A 237 -19.84 -5.56 26.23
C PRO A 237 -20.43 -6.93 26.62
N GLU A 238 -19.61 -7.79 27.19
CA GLU A 238 -20.06 -9.08 27.69
C GLU A 238 -21.20 -8.88 28.70
N GLY A 239 -22.31 -9.61 28.51
CA GLY A 239 -23.52 -9.49 29.33
C GLY A 239 -24.43 -8.31 28.99
N SER A 240 -24.13 -7.54 27.94
CA SER A 240 -24.99 -6.46 27.44
C SER A 240 -25.68 -6.88 26.14
N GLU A 241 -26.90 -6.41 25.93
CA GLU A 241 -27.61 -6.60 24.65
C GLU A 241 -27.34 -5.45 23.66
N ASN A 242 -26.75 -4.35 24.13
CA ASN A 242 -26.56 -3.15 23.29
C ASN A 242 -25.09 -2.78 23.16
N PRO A 243 -24.66 -2.36 21.97
CA PRO A 243 -23.32 -1.84 21.74
C PRO A 243 -23.10 -0.52 22.52
N ILE A 244 -21.85 -0.25 22.85
CA ILE A 244 -21.51 1.04 23.44
C ILE A 244 -21.65 2.16 22.42
N THR A 245 -21.96 3.35 22.92
CA THR A 245 -21.89 4.62 22.17
C THR A 245 -21.09 5.63 22.97
N LEU A 246 -20.80 6.79 22.37
CA LEU A 246 -20.12 7.88 23.10
C LEU A 246 -21.00 8.65 24.07
N ASN A 247 -22.28 8.28 24.20
CA ASN A 247 -23.20 8.99 25.10
C ASN A 247 -22.64 9.07 26.52
N GLY A 248 -22.56 10.29 27.05
CA GLY A 248 -21.96 10.60 28.35
C GLY A 248 -20.43 10.64 28.40
N TYR A 249 -19.74 10.35 27.30
CA TYR A 249 -18.31 10.56 27.21
C TYR A 249 -17.98 12.02 26.87
N LYS A 250 -16.92 12.57 27.47
CA LYS A 250 -16.50 13.95 27.26
C LYS A 250 -15.18 14.00 26.53
N TYR A 251 -15.15 14.68 25.41
CA TYR A 251 -13.95 14.98 24.63
C TYR A 251 -14.12 16.31 23.92
N ASP A 252 -13.11 17.16 23.96
CA ASP A 252 -13.04 18.41 23.22
C ASP A 252 -11.57 18.83 23.08
N ASP A 253 -11.06 18.93 21.86
CA ASP A 253 -9.69 19.36 21.56
C ASP A 253 -9.64 20.76 20.94
N GLY A 254 -10.77 21.48 20.97
CA GLY A 254 -10.94 22.81 20.36
C GLY A 254 -11.62 22.77 19.01
N ASP A 255 -11.36 21.78 18.18
CA ASP A 255 -12.06 21.54 16.90
C ASP A 255 -13.01 20.36 16.99
N PHE A 256 -12.50 19.18 17.36
CA PHE A 256 -13.29 17.97 17.49
C PHE A 256 -13.86 17.84 18.89
N TYR A 257 -15.15 17.51 18.98
CA TYR A 257 -15.83 17.35 20.26
C TYR A 257 -16.89 16.25 20.21
N VAL A 258 -17.21 15.71 21.37
CA VAL A 258 -18.29 14.73 21.54
C VAL A 258 -19.55 15.41 22.02
N GLU A 259 -20.66 15.16 21.33
CA GLU A 259 -22.00 15.55 21.76
C GLU A 259 -22.97 14.37 21.56
N GLY A 260 -23.55 13.89 22.67
CA GLY A 260 -24.33 12.65 22.66
C GLY A 260 -23.47 11.45 22.20
N SER A 261 -23.90 10.76 21.14
CA SER A 261 -23.13 9.65 20.55
C SER A 261 -22.29 10.07 19.33
N TYR A 262 -22.13 11.37 19.10
CA TYR A 262 -21.50 11.90 17.91
C TYR A 262 -20.11 12.47 18.21
N VAL A 263 -19.16 12.24 17.31
CA VAL A 263 -17.94 13.05 17.16
C VAL A 263 -18.21 14.09 16.08
N LYS A 264 -17.92 15.35 16.34
CA LYS A 264 -18.23 16.49 15.47
C LYS A 264 -17.01 17.38 15.31
N SER A 265 -16.83 18.03 14.15
CA SER A 265 -15.83 19.07 13.90
C SER A 265 -16.50 20.44 13.76
N ARG A 266 -16.00 21.44 14.49
CA ARG A 266 -16.46 22.83 14.39
C ARG A 266 -16.04 23.48 13.08
N LYS A 267 -14.77 23.30 12.71
CA LYS A 267 -14.23 23.89 11.46
C LYS A 267 -14.91 23.32 10.24
N ALA A 268 -15.10 21.99 10.21
CA ALA A 268 -15.79 21.34 9.11
C ALA A 268 -17.27 21.80 9.03
N LEU A 269 -17.95 21.99 10.15
CA LEU A 269 -19.30 22.54 10.15
C LEU A 269 -19.33 23.96 9.59
N GLU A 270 -18.41 24.81 9.98
CA GLU A 270 -18.32 26.19 9.48
C GLU A 270 -18.14 26.23 7.96
N LYS A 271 -17.26 25.39 7.42
CA LYS A 271 -16.95 25.33 5.99
C LYS A 271 -18.03 24.59 5.19
N TRP A 272 -18.59 23.52 5.71
CA TRP A 272 -19.36 22.52 4.97
C TRP A 272 -20.79 22.32 5.50
N SER A 273 -21.37 23.28 6.22
CA SER A 273 -22.74 23.14 6.67
C SER A 273 -23.69 22.86 5.51
N ARG A 274 -24.51 21.82 5.63
CA ARG A 274 -25.53 21.49 4.62
C ARG A 274 -26.66 22.52 4.54
N TYR A 275 -26.73 23.44 5.50
CA TYR A 275 -27.72 24.52 5.49
C TYR A 275 -27.05 25.85 5.11
N GLN A 276 -27.29 26.28 3.91
CA GLN A 276 -26.86 27.61 3.45
C GLN A 276 -27.79 28.71 3.98
N ILE A 277 -29.08 28.37 4.16
CA ILE A 277 -30.09 29.31 4.64
C ILE A 277 -30.81 28.68 5.84
N LYS A 278 -30.79 29.37 6.98
CA LYS A 278 -31.57 28.99 8.17
C LYS A 278 -33.03 29.39 8.02
N THR A 279 -33.92 28.48 8.39
CA THR A 279 -35.35 28.68 8.43
C THR A 279 -35.90 28.32 9.81
N GLU A 280 -37.16 28.66 10.10
CA GLU A 280 -37.77 28.25 11.36
C GLU A 280 -37.83 26.73 11.56
N LYS A 281 -37.87 25.95 10.46
CA LYS A 281 -37.90 24.49 10.50
C LYS A 281 -36.56 23.86 10.91
N ASN A 282 -35.44 24.52 10.64
CA ASN A 282 -34.08 24.00 10.90
C ASN A 282 -33.25 24.90 11.82
N LYS A 283 -33.85 25.87 12.49
CA LYS A 283 -33.15 26.84 13.34
C LYS A 283 -32.29 26.18 14.45
N ASN A 284 -32.73 25.02 14.92
CA ASN A 284 -32.07 24.28 16.01
C ASN A 284 -31.07 23.21 15.46
N ASP A 285 -31.04 22.99 14.16
CA ASP A 285 -30.09 22.08 13.52
C ASP A 285 -28.92 22.90 12.96
N VAL A 286 -27.72 22.54 13.35
CA VAL A 286 -26.51 23.24 12.89
C VAL A 286 -26.02 22.76 11.52
N GLY A 287 -26.64 21.71 10.98
CA GLY A 287 -26.40 21.28 9.59
C GLY A 287 -25.15 20.45 9.37
N HIS A 288 -24.77 19.63 10.34
CA HIS A 288 -23.70 18.65 10.14
C HIS A 288 -24.05 17.65 9.01
N ILE A 289 -23.03 17.28 8.22
CA ILE A 289 -23.07 16.13 7.33
C ILE A 289 -22.64 14.92 8.15
N VAL A 290 -23.58 14.01 8.44
CA VAL A 290 -23.35 12.89 9.37
C VAL A 290 -23.19 11.60 8.60
N LYS A 291 -22.12 10.83 8.90
CA LYS A 291 -21.95 9.43 8.49
C LYS A 291 -21.91 8.51 9.73
N SER A 292 -22.13 7.22 9.53
CA SER A 292 -21.97 6.22 10.59
C SER A 292 -20.49 5.85 10.74
N PHE A 293 -20.05 5.64 11.98
CA PHE A 293 -18.74 5.10 12.31
C PHE A 293 -18.92 3.97 13.31
N THR A 294 -18.46 2.78 12.94
CA THR A 294 -18.47 1.60 13.80
C THR A 294 -17.05 1.11 14.03
N TYR A 295 -16.71 0.84 15.28
CA TYR A 295 -15.43 0.26 15.64
C TYR A 295 -15.62 -0.69 16.82
N ASP A 296 -15.22 -1.97 16.63
CA ASP A 296 -15.44 -3.00 17.65
C ASP A 296 -14.50 -2.82 18.85
N THR A 297 -14.98 -2.05 19.82
CA THR A 297 -14.34 -1.82 21.13
C THR A 297 -15.38 -1.57 22.19
N THR A 298 -15.13 -2.00 23.40
CA THR A 298 -15.94 -1.69 24.60
C THR A 298 -15.43 -0.47 25.36
N SER A 299 -14.36 0.18 24.85
CA SER A 299 -13.76 1.38 25.42
C SER A 299 -14.28 2.64 24.72
N LYS A 300 -15.02 3.49 25.42
CA LYS A 300 -15.46 4.79 24.87
C LYS A 300 -14.30 5.70 24.47
N SER A 301 -13.19 5.66 25.21
CA SER A 301 -11.99 6.44 24.89
C SER A 301 -11.38 5.99 23.58
N GLU A 302 -11.25 4.70 23.37
CA GLU A 302 -10.72 4.15 22.12
C GLU A 302 -11.66 4.43 20.95
N LEU A 303 -12.98 4.20 21.11
CA LEU A 303 -13.98 4.53 20.10
C LEU A 303 -13.89 6.00 19.69
N CYS A 304 -13.80 6.92 20.67
CA CYS A 304 -13.66 8.35 20.40
C CYS A 304 -12.38 8.67 19.62
N ASN A 305 -11.23 8.16 20.07
CA ASN A 305 -9.93 8.41 19.42
C ASN A 305 -9.91 7.91 17.97
N ARG A 306 -10.47 6.73 17.72
CA ARG A 306 -10.60 6.18 16.38
C ARG A 306 -11.54 6.99 15.50
N ALA A 307 -12.69 7.38 16.03
CA ALA A 307 -13.65 8.22 15.31
C ALA A 307 -13.07 9.59 14.96
N VAL A 308 -12.35 10.25 15.89
CA VAL A 308 -11.68 11.54 15.64
C VAL A 308 -10.60 11.37 14.56
N SER A 309 -9.75 10.34 14.66
CA SER A 309 -8.69 10.07 13.68
C SER A 309 -9.26 9.80 12.28
N SER A 310 -10.36 9.07 12.20
CA SER A 310 -11.04 8.80 10.93
C SER A 310 -11.74 10.05 10.39
N LEU A 311 -12.45 10.81 11.23
CA LEU A 311 -13.15 12.02 10.79
C LEU A 311 -12.18 13.09 10.27
N LYS A 312 -11.00 13.22 10.87
CA LYS A 312 -9.91 14.13 10.39
C LYS A 312 -9.55 13.92 8.93
N LYS A 313 -9.70 12.71 8.41
CA LYS A 313 -9.35 12.37 7.02
C LYS A 313 -10.41 12.77 5.99
N ILE A 314 -11.67 12.92 6.43
CA ILE A 314 -12.81 13.14 5.53
C ILE A 314 -13.64 14.38 5.87
N CYS A 315 -13.21 15.17 6.85
CA CYS A 315 -13.96 16.37 7.28
C CYS A 315 -13.66 17.60 6.41
N ASP A 316 -12.85 17.44 5.39
CA ASP A 316 -12.59 18.45 4.36
C ASP A 316 -12.56 17.80 2.97
N GLU A 317 -12.36 18.60 1.93
CA GLU A 317 -12.18 18.07 0.58
C GLU A 317 -10.96 17.17 0.48
N ALA A 318 -11.10 16.04 -0.20
CA ALA A 318 -9.97 15.21 -0.56
C ALA A 318 -9.28 15.84 -1.78
N VAL A 319 -8.00 16.17 -1.65
CA VAL A 319 -7.20 16.76 -2.72
C VAL A 319 -6.12 15.75 -3.14
N THR A 320 -6.10 15.44 -4.43
CA THR A 320 -5.08 14.58 -5.06
C THR A 320 -4.27 15.42 -6.04
N TYR A 321 -2.96 15.29 -5.97
CA TYR A 321 -2.02 15.92 -6.89
C TYR A 321 -1.47 14.85 -7.82
N GLU A 322 -1.65 15.04 -9.13
CA GLU A 322 -1.01 14.23 -10.17
C GLU A 322 0.12 15.04 -10.80
N VAL A 323 1.31 14.46 -10.81
CA VAL A 323 2.52 15.09 -11.32
C VAL A 323 3.13 14.19 -12.38
N GLU A 324 3.33 14.71 -13.57
CA GLU A 324 4.06 14.04 -14.66
C GLU A 324 5.48 14.61 -14.71
N LEU A 325 6.46 13.73 -14.67
CA LEU A 325 7.88 14.09 -14.80
C LEU A 325 8.34 14.00 -16.26
N LEU A 326 9.34 14.80 -16.63
CA LEU A 326 10.01 14.76 -17.94
C LEU A 326 10.99 13.59 -18.02
#